data_d69f710fad632ea1e658631bd0c408f4
#
_entry.id   d69f710fad632ea1e658631bd0c408f4
#
_cell.length_a   1.000
_cell.length_b   1.000
_cell.length_c   1.000
_cell.angle_alpha   90.00
_cell.angle_beta   90.00
_cell.angle_gamma   90.00
#
_symmetry.space_group_name_H-M   'P 1'
#
loop_
_entity.id
_entity.type
_entity.pdbx_description
1 polymer ?
#
loop_
_entity_poly.entity_id
_entity_poly.type
_entity_poly.pdbx_seq_one_letter_code
_entity_poly.pdbx_strand_id
1 'polypeptide(L)'
;MSVSELYFIKILFLSIVQGVSEFIPVSSSGLLVIFENILQLKNNNLLINVTMHGGSLAAVVLFFFKDLINLWNNHKLLSNLIVATLPVVLVGGLLQYLGIIDQIMNIAVIGYATIFFGLLLFFSDKNKEEKFFTKSISHKDSFIIGLYQVLALIPGTSRSGITLTGARFLKFNRVDAAKFSFLLSIPTLSAAFVLGTYEIYKLEETSFNTLSLFAFLFSFLFSLATIKYFLIFLKKFSLNVFVIFRIFLGIILLTFYYTTH
;
A
#
# COMPACT_ATOMS: atom_id res chain seq x y z
N MET A 1 -22.86 17.50 18.71
CA MET A 1 -21.46 17.21 18.38
C MET A 1 -20.86 18.47 17.82
N SER A 2 -19.75 18.94 18.36
CA SER A 2 -19.06 20.13 17.84
C SER A 2 -18.40 19.82 16.49
N VAL A 3 -18.10 20.87 15.70
CA VAL A 3 -17.44 20.71 14.38
C VAL A 3 -16.07 20.01 14.55
N SER A 4 -15.37 20.31 15.62
CA SER A 4 -14.08 19.69 15.95
C SER A 4 -14.20 18.19 16.29
N GLU A 5 -15.21 17.78 17.02
CA GLU A 5 -15.48 16.35 17.33
C GLU A 5 -15.81 15.56 16.05
N LEU A 6 -16.63 16.14 15.17
CA LEU A 6 -16.96 15.50 13.90
C LEU A 6 -15.72 15.33 13.01
N TYR A 7 -14.86 16.35 12.93
CA TYR A 7 -13.61 16.28 12.18
C TYR A 7 -12.68 15.21 12.74
N PHE A 8 -12.53 15.15 14.06
CA PHE A 8 -11.75 14.11 14.74
C PHE A 8 -12.21 12.69 14.39
N ILE A 9 -13.52 12.42 14.44
CA ILE A 9 -14.10 11.12 14.08
C ILE A 9 -13.82 10.75 12.63
N LYS A 10 -13.93 11.71 11.71
CA LYS A 10 -13.64 11.50 10.29
C LYS A 10 -12.19 11.07 10.06
N ILE A 11 -11.24 11.73 10.72
CA ILE A 11 -9.81 11.38 10.61
C ILE A 11 -9.51 10.02 11.22
N LEU A 12 -10.11 9.69 12.39
CA LEU A 12 -9.96 8.35 12.96
C LEU A 12 -10.49 7.26 12.02
N PHE A 13 -11.64 7.51 11.41
CA PHE A 13 -12.19 6.57 10.42
C PHE A 13 -11.24 6.38 9.23
N LEU A 14 -10.67 7.46 8.66
CA LEU A 14 -9.69 7.37 7.58
C LEU A 14 -8.42 6.62 8.02
N SER A 15 -7.98 6.81 9.26
CA SER A 15 -6.81 6.12 9.80
C SER A 15 -7.03 4.61 9.90
N ILE A 16 -8.25 4.18 10.25
CA ILE A 16 -8.65 2.78 10.24
C ILE A 16 -8.66 2.25 8.80
N VAL A 17 -9.28 2.99 7.88
CA VAL A 17 -9.32 2.62 6.45
C VAL A 17 -7.89 2.47 5.90
N GLN A 18 -7.01 3.42 6.18
CA GLN A 18 -5.61 3.36 5.76
C GLN A 18 -4.91 2.13 6.35
N GLY A 19 -5.00 1.93 7.66
CA GLY A 19 -4.34 0.81 8.34
C GLY A 19 -4.80 -0.56 7.83
N VAL A 20 -6.09 -0.68 7.49
CA VAL A 20 -6.62 -1.92 6.91
C VAL A 20 -6.20 -2.07 5.45
N SER A 21 -6.35 -1.04 4.63
CA SER A 21 -6.19 -1.15 3.18
C SER A 21 -4.74 -1.13 2.70
N GLU A 22 -3.77 -0.73 3.53
CA GLU A 22 -2.36 -0.64 3.14
C GLU A 22 -1.75 -2.01 2.80
N PHE A 23 -2.15 -3.05 3.52
CA PHE A 23 -1.56 -4.38 3.40
C PHE A 23 -2.43 -5.39 2.63
N ILE A 24 -3.74 -5.20 2.57
CA ILE A 24 -4.61 -6.02 1.72
C ILE A 24 -4.63 -5.47 0.28
N PRO A 25 -4.86 -6.31 -0.72
CA PRO A 25 -4.74 -5.90 -2.13
C PRO A 25 -6.00 -5.19 -2.66
N VAL A 26 -6.41 -4.05 -2.04
CA VAL A 26 -7.69 -3.35 -2.36
C VAL A 26 -7.54 -1.93 -2.89
N SER A 27 -6.35 -1.33 -2.87
CA SER A 27 -6.07 0.08 -3.21
C SER A 27 -6.49 1.07 -2.11
N SER A 28 -5.56 1.33 -1.18
CA SER A 28 -5.73 2.36 -0.13
C SER A 28 -6.02 3.74 -0.71
N SER A 29 -5.29 4.15 -1.76
CA SER A 29 -5.52 5.43 -2.44
C SER A 29 -6.94 5.57 -2.99
N GLY A 30 -7.49 4.51 -3.61
CA GLY A 30 -8.87 4.53 -4.12
C GLY A 30 -9.91 4.69 -3.01
N LEU A 31 -9.71 3.98 -1.89
CA LEU A 31 -10.60 4.08 -0.73
C LEU A 31 -10.52 5.45 -0.07
N LEU A 32 -9.33 5.99 0.14
CA LEU A 32 -9.14 7.31 0.73
C LEU A 32 -9.83 8.38 -0.11
N VAL A 33 -9.64 8.39 -1.43
CA VAL A 33 -10.31 9.34 -2.34
C VAL A 33 -11.83 9.29 -2.20
N ILE A 34 -12.44 8.09 -2.16
CA ILE A 34 -13.90 7.97 -1.98
C ILE A 34 -14.32 8.52 -0.62
N PHE A 35 -13.67 8.10 0.46
CA PHE A 35 -14.08 8.50 1.78
C PHE A 35 -13.80 9.97 2.08
N GLU A 36 -12.71 10.55 1.58
CA GLU A 36 -12.43 11.99 1.67
C GLU A 36 -13.54 12.81 0.99
N ASN A 37 -14.00 12.39 -0.19
CA ASN A 37 -15.10 13.04 -0.89
C ASN A 37 -16.44 12.89 -0.14
N ILE A 38 -16.80 11.68 0.31
CA ILE A 38 -18.04 11.44 1.07
C ILE A 38 -18.04 12.24 2.39
N LEU A 39 -16.91 12.27 3.06
CA LEU A 39 -16.76 12.98 4.34
C LEU A 39 -16.56 14.48 4.17
N GLN A 40 -16.51 14.99 2.94
CA GLN A 40 -16.28 16.41 2.61
C GLN A 40 -15.06 17.00 3.31
N LEU A 41 -13.95 16.25 3.30
CA LEU A 41 -12.68 16.71 3.84
C LEU A 41 -11.99 17.58 2.77
N LYS A 42 -12.24 18.88 2.83
CA LYS A 42 -11.82 19.85 1.79
C LYS A 42 -10.31 20.12 1.73
N ASN A 43 -9.55 19.73 2.73
CA ASN A 43 -8.10 19.93 2.73
C ASN A 43 -7.44 18.57 3.01
N ASN A 44 -6.84 17.99 1.99
CA ASN A 44 -5.86 16.91 2.16
C ASN A 44 -4.79 17.42 3.12
N ASN A 45 -4.91 17.06 4.39
CA ASN A 45 -3.92 17.41 5.36
C ASN A 45 -2.73 16.46 5.14
N LEU A 46 -1.73 16.92 4.39
CA LEU A 46 -0.53 16.15 4.07
C LEU A 46 0.08 15.54 5.33
N LEU A 47 0.09 16.31 6.42
CA LEU A 47 0.56 15.84 7.73
C LEU A 47 -0.20 14.61 8.22
N ILE A 48 -1.54 14.60 8.11
CA ILE A 48 -2.37 13.46 8.54
C ILE A 48 -2.08 12.23 7.67
N ASN A 49 -2.00 12.41 6.35
CA ASN A 49 -1.71 11.32 5.42
C ASN A 49 -0.33 10.71 5.67
N VAL A 50 0.71 11.53 5.80
CA VAL A 50 2.07 11.06 6.13
C VAL A 50 2.09 10.35 7.48
N THR A 51 1.37 10.87 8.46
CA THR A 51 1.28 10.28 9.81
C THR A 51 0.60 8.92 9.79
N MET A 52 -0.50 8.76 9.03
CA MET A 52 -1.18 7.46 8.85
C MET A 52 -0.26 6.42 8.19
N HIS A 53 0.49 6.81 7.13
CA HIS A 53 1.48 5.94 6.50
C HIS A 53 2.63 5.61 7.46
N GLY A 54 3.07 6.54 8.28
CA GLY A 54 4.03 6.31 9.37
C GLY A 54 3.57 5.27 10.37
N GLY A 55 2.29 5.29 10.74
CA GLY A 55 1.66 4.26 11.58
C GLY A 55 1.71 2.88 10.94
N SER A 56 1.35 2.78 9.64
CA SER A 56 1.44 1.53 8.88
C SER A 56 2.88 1.02 8.76
N LEU A 57 3.84 1.92 8.53
CA LEU A 57 5.27 1.58 8.50
C LEU A 57 5.74 1.00 9.85
N ALA A 58 5.42 1.67 10.94
CA ALA A 58 5.77 1.19 12.29
C ALA A 58 5.18 -0.19 12.57
N ALA A 59 3.95 -0.45 12.12
CA ALA A 59 3.27 -1.73 12.27
C ALA A 59 4.00 -2.86 11.55
N VAL A 60 4.37 -2.68 10.29
CA VAL A 60 5.06 -3.74 9.52
C VAL A 60 6.47 -3.96 10.05
N VAL A 61 7.18 -2.92 10.46
CA VAL A 61 8.50 -3.04 11.10
C VAL A 61 8.40 -3.83 12.41
N LEU A 62 7.41 -3.53 13.25
CA LEU A 62 7.20 -4.27 14.50
C LEU A 62 6.81 -5.72 14.24
N PHE A 63 5.90 -5.98 13.29
CA PHE A 63 5.45 -7.34 12.99
C PHE A 63 6.59 -8.24 12.50
N PHE A 64 7.46 -7.72 11.63
CA PHE A 64 8.61 -8.43 11.08
C PHE A 64 9.93 -8.14 11.80
N PHE A 65 9.87 -7.62 13.03
CA PHE A 65 11.08 -7.20 13.78
C PHE A 65 12.12 -8.32 13.89
N LYS A 66 11.69 -9.55 14.15
CA LYS A 66 12.60 -10.71 14.21
C LYS A 66 13.25 -11.03 12.85
N ASP A 67 12.47 -10.93 11.77
CA ASP A 67 12.99 -11.13 10.41
C ASP A 67 13.99 -10.03 10.05
N LEU A 68 13.74 -8.79 10.46
CA LEU A 68 14.63 -7.63 10.23
C LEU A 68 15.95 -7.75 10.98
N ILE A 69 15.95 -8.17 12.25
CA ILE A 69 17.20 -8.44 12.99
C ILE A 69 17.98 -9.55 12.31
N ASN A 70 17.31 -10.60 11.86
CA ASN A 70 17.94 -11.72 11.20
C ASN A 70 18.48 -11.40 9.77
N LEU A 71 18.14 -10.23 9.19
CA LEU A 71 18.69 -9.82 7.89
C LEU A 71 20.22 -9.73 7.90
N TRP A 72 20.83 -9.35 9.03
CA TRP A 72 22.29 -9.35 9.19
C TRP A 72 22.92 -10.73 8.99
N ASN A 73 22.19 -11.79 9.32
CA ASN A 73 22.63 -13.17 9.12
C ASN A 73 22.09 -13.77 7.80
N ASN A 74 21.07 -13.15 7.20
CA ASN A 74 20.45 -13.61 5.95
C ASN A 74 20.70 -12.60 4.82
N HIS A 75 21.97 -12.50 4.42
CA HIS A 75 22.42 -11.60 3.34
C HIS A 75 21.66 -11.85 2.02
N LYS A 76 21.18 -13.08 1.78
CA LYS A 76 20.38 -13.40 0.58
C LYS A 76 19.03 -12.71 0.62
N LEU A 77 18.34 -12.70 1.75
CA LEU A 77 17.05 -12.00 1.89
C LEU A 77 17.25 -10.48 1.77
N LEU A 78 18.27 -9.95 2.43
CA LEU A 78 18.62 -8.53 2.35
C LEU A 78 18.90 -8.11 0.90
N SER A 79 19.76 -8.83 0.19
CA SER A 79 20.06 -8.52 -1.22
C SER A 79 18.84 -8.63 -2.13
N ASN A 80 17.95 -9.60 -1.89
CA ASN A 80 16.71 -9.74 -2.63
C ASN A 80 15.74 -8.57 -2.39
N LEU A 81 15.64 -8.06 -1.16
CA LEU A 81 14.84 -6.87 -0.85
C LEU A 81 15.41 -5.61 -1.52
N ILE A 82 16.73 -5.45 -1.52
CA ILE A 82 17.40 -4.35 -2.22
C ILE A 82 17.13 -4.43 -3.72
N VAL A 83 17.34 -5.58 -4.35
CA VAL A 83 17.12 -5.80 -5.79
C VAL A 83 15.67 -5.51 -6.18
N ALA A 84 14.69 -5.90 -5.33
CA ALA A 84 13.28 -5.65 -5.59
C ALA A 84 12.87 -4.18 -5.32
N THR A 85 13.59 -3.45 -4.48
CA THR A 85 13.30 -2.04 -4.17
C THR A 85 13.89 -1.08 -5.21
N LEU A 86 15.06 -1.39 -5.76
CA LEU A 86 15.78 -0.50 -6.67
C LEU A 86 14.92 0.01 -7.86
N PRO A 87 14.16 -0.84 -8.59
CA PRO A 87 13.38 -0.36 -9.74
C PRO A 87 12.37 0.72 -9.36
N VAL A 88 11.61 0.54 -8.27
CA VAL A 88 10.58 1.50 -7.89
C VAL A 88 11.17 2.80 -7.34
N VAL A 89 12.30 2.75 -6.64
CA VAL A 89 12.98 3.96 -6.14
C VAL A 89 13.54 4.78 -7.30
N LEU A 90 14.19 4.12 -8.28
CA LEU A 90 14.76 4.81 -9.44
C LEU A 90 13.66 5.44 -10.31
N VAL A 91 12.63 4.65 -10.67
CA VAL A 91 11.55 5.15 -11.52
C VAL A 91 10.68 6.16 -10.77
N GLY A 92 10.35 5.88 -9.49
CA GLY A 92 9.56 6.79 -8.66
C GLY A 92 10.26 8.13 -8.44
N GLY A 93 11.56 8.11 -8.13
CA GLY A 93 12.36 9.33 -8.00
C GLY A 93 12.42 10.14 -9.30
N LEU A 94 12.56 9.47 -10.45
CA LEU A 94 12.53 10.13 -11.75
C LEU A 94 11.16 10.75 -12.06
N LEU A 95 10.08 9.99 -11.86
CA LEU A 95 8.72 10.48 -12.12
C LEU A 95 8.32 11.63 -11.17
N GLN A 96 8.77 11.59 -9.92
CA GLN A 96 8.57 12.67 -8.96
C GLN A 96 9.34 13.93 -9.42
N TYR A 97 10.61 13.78 -9.82
CA TYR A 97 11.43 14.87 -10.32
C TYR A 97 10.81 15.54 -11.56
N LEU A 98 10.19 14.75 -12.44
CA LEU A 98 9.51 15.23 -13.65
C LEU A 98 8.09 15.77 -13.38
N GLY A 99 7.56 15.68 -12.17
CA GLY A 99 6.20 16.10 -11.82
C GLY A 99 5.10 15.26 -12.49
N ILE A 100 5.41 14.04 -12.96
CA ILE A 100 4.46 13.20 -13.69
C ILE A 100 3.44 12.57 -12.73
N ILE A 101 3.84 12.25 -11.50
CA ILE A 101 2.98 11.58 -10.51
C ILE A 101 1.74 12.43 -10.23
N ASP A 102 1.88 13.73 -10.07
CA ASP A 102 0.78 14.66 -9.81
C ASP A 102 -0.19 14.75 -10.99
N GLN A 103 0.32 14.65 -12.22
CA GLN A 103 -0.51 14.73 -13.44
C GLN A 103 -1.40 13.51 -13.63
N ILE A 104 -0.95 12.31 -13.20
CA ILE A 104 -1.72 11.07 -13.32
C ILE A 104 -2.66 10.81 -12.13
N MET A 105 -2.60 11.64 -11.09
CA MET A 105 -3.43 11.48 -9.90
C MET A 105 -4.84 12.03 -10.12
N ASN A 106 -5.70 11.24 -10.78
CA ASN A 106 -7.10 11.57 -10.95
C ASN A 106 -8.01 10.34 -10.72
N ILE A 107 -9.29 10.59 -10.43
CA ILE A 107 -10.27 9.54 -10.04
C ILE A 107 -10.47 8.53 -11.16
N ALA A 108 -10.46 8.95 -12.44
CA ALA A 108 -10.62 8.02 -13.56
C ALA A 108 -9.44 7.05 -13.66
N VAL A 109 -8.20 7.55 -13.56
CA VAL A 109 -7.00 6.70 -13.54
C VAL A 109 -7.06 5.71 -12.38
N ILE A 110 -7.42 6.17 -11.18
CA ILE A 110 -7.58 5.30 -10.00
C ILE A 110 -8.62 4.22 -10.27
N GLY A 111 -9.78 4.57 -10.84
CA GLY A 111 -10.86 3.63 -11.13
C GLY A 111 -10.44 2.56 -12.15
N TYR A 112 -9.89 2.96 -13.30
CA TYR A 112 -9.41 2.02 -14.32
C TYR A 112 -8.27 1.14 -13.82
N ALA A 113 -7.28 1.72 -13.14
CA ALA A 113 -6.17 0.97 -12.57
C ALA A 113 -6.65 -0.06 -11.53
N THR A 114 -7.62 0.34 -10.67
CA THR A 114 -8.18 -0.56 -9.66
C THR A 114 -8.83 -1.79 -10.30
N ILE A 115 -9.60 -1.62 -11.39
CA ILE A 115 -10.22 -2.74 -12.12
C ILE A 115 -9.14 -3.57 -12.83
N PHE A 116 -8.30 -2.93 -13.63
CA PHE A 116 -7.31 -3.61 -14.46
C PHE A 116 -6.35 -4.48 -13.62
N PHE A 117 -5.75 -3.91 -12.60
CA PHE A 117 -4.84 -4.65 -11.72
C PHE A 117 -5.57 -5.61 -10.77
N GLY A 118 -6.87 -5.40 -10.52
CA GLY A 118 -7.73 -6.38 -9.87
C GLY A 118 -7.90 -7.65 -10.72
N LEU A 119 -8.15 -7.50 -12.03
CA LEU A 119 -8.21 -8.62 -12.97
C LEU A 119 -6.85 -9.33 -13.11
N LEU A 120 -5.76 -8.57 -13.13
CA LEU A 120 -4.42 -9.14 -13.16
C LEU A 120 -4.14 -10.02 -11.93
N LEU A 121 -4.55 -9.55 -10.76
CA LEU A 121 -4.47 -10.32 -9.50
C LEU A 121 -5.28 -11.62 -9.59
N PHE A 122 -6.48 -11.59 -10.17
CA PHE A 122 -7.31 -12.78 -10.37
C PHE A 122 -6.59 -13.83 -11.24
N PHE A 123 -6.04 -13.42 -12.38
CA PHE A 123 -5.33 -14.36 -13.25
C PHE A 123 -4.07 -14.92 -12.58
N SER A 124 -3.34 -14.09 -11.85
CA SER A 124 -2.14 -14.53 -11.14
C SER A 124 -2.45 -15.55 -10.04
N ASP A 125 -3.58 -15.37 -9.32
CA ASP A 125 -3.95 -16.23 -8.20
C ASP A 125 -4.38 -17.66 -8.64
N LYS A 126 -4.71 -17.86 -9.93
CA LYS A 126 -5.00 -19.17 -10.50
C LYS A 126 -3.76 -20.06 -10.70
N ASN A 127 -2.56 -19.49 -10.66
CA ASN A 127 -1.33 -20.25 -10.83
C ASN A 127 -1.14 -21.24 -9.67
N LYS A 128 -0.65 -22.43 -9.99
CA LYS A 128 -0.29 -23.45 -9.01
C LYS A 128 0.79 -22.91 -8.06
N GLU A 129 0.78 -23.37 -6.83
CA GLU A 129 1.77 -23.03 -5.82
C GLU A 129 2.93 -24.02 -5.91
N GLU A 130 4.06 -23.58 -6.44
CA GLU A 130 5.25 -24.41 -6.68
C GLU A 130 6.47 -23.93 -5.90
N LYS A 131 6.50 -22.65 -5.51
CA LYS A 131 7.66 -22.04 -4.85
C LYS A 131 7.36 -21.61 -3.43
N PHE A 132 8.35 -21.76 -2.57
CA PHE A 132 8.35 -21.28 -1.19
C PHE A 132 9.44 -20.21 -1.04
N PHE A 133 9.07 -19.06 -0.50
CA PHE A 133 9.94 -17.90 -0.36
C PHE A 133 11.26 -18.23 0.39
N THR A 134 11.15 -18.93 1.53
CA THR A 134 12.29 -19.25 2.38
C THR A 134 13.36 -20.15 1.73
N LYS A 135 12.99 -20.89 0.68
CA LYS A 135 13.87 -21.88 0.03
C LYS A 135 14.31 -21.51 -1.37
N SER A 136 13.55 -20.70 -2.11
CA SER A 136 13.68 -20.64 -3.56
C SER A 136 13.71 -19.25 -4.18
N ILE A 137 13.59 -18.15 -3.43
CA ILE A 137 13.65 -16.83 -4.06
C ILE A 137 15.06 -16.54 -4.61
N SER A 138 15.10 -16.20 -5.89
CA SER A 138 16.31 -15.79 -6.60
C SER A 138 16.34 -14.27 -6.78
N HIS A 139 17.51 -13.70 -7.07
CA HIS A 139 17.64 -12.29 -7.45
C HIS A 139 16.80 -11.95 -8.69
N LYS A 140 16.68 -12.90 -9.64
CA LYS A 140 15.82 -12.76 -10.82
C LYS A 140 14.34 -12.64 -10.41
N ASP A 141 13.84 -13.52 -9.53
CA ASP A 141 12.48 -13.44 -9.03
C ASP A 141 12.22 -12.10 -8.31
N SER A 142 13.17 -11.67 -7.48
CA SER A 142 13.10 -10.41 -6.74
C SER A 142 13.07 -9.20 -7.67
N PHE A 143 13.91 -9.19 -8.70
CA PHE A 143 13.93 -8.13 -9.71
C PHE A 143 12.60 -8.06 -10.48
N ILE A 144 12.03 -9.21 -10.88
CA ILE A 144 10.72 -9.26 -11.54
C ILE A 144 9.63 -8.70 -10.61
N ILE A 145 9.60 -9.09 -9.32
CA ILE A 145 8.64 -8.53 -8.35
C ILE A 145 8.86 -7.02 -8.20
N GLY A 146 10.12 -6.56 -8.22
CA GLY A 146 10.46 -5.14 -8.21
C GLY A 146 9.93 -4.38 -9.44
N LEU A 147 9.99 -4.98 -10.63
CA LEU A 147 9.38 -4.40 -11.83
C LEU A 147 7.86 -4.32 -11.72
N TYR A 148 7.20 -5.35 -11.16
CA TYR A 148 5.78 -5.25 -10.83
C TYR A 148 5.51 -4.11 -9.83
N GLN A 149 6.40 -3.92 -8.84
CA GLN A 149 6.24 -2.84 -7.87
C GLN A 149 6.31 -1.44 -8.50
N VAL A 150 7.04 -1.24 -9.61
CA VAL A 150 7.04 0.03 -10.34
C VAL A 150 5.62 0.43 -10.78
N LEU A 151 4.79 -0.55 -11.15
CA LEU A 151 3.40 -0.29 -11.53
C LEU A 151 2.55 0.28 -10.37
N ALA A 152 3.01 0.12 -9.12
CA ALA A 152 2.36 0.73 -7.96
C ALA A 152 2.43 2.26 -7.95
N LEU A 153 3.31 2.87 -8.76
CA LEU A 153 3.36 4.32 -8.97
C LEU A 153 2.12 4.85 -9.72
N ILE A 154 1.38 3.98 -10.40
CA ILE A 154 0.09 4.33 -11.00
C ILE A 154 -0.96 4.32 -9.88
N PRO A 155 -1.65 5.46 -9.62
CA PRO A 155 -2.68 5.54 -8.59
C PRO A 155 -3.78 4.49 -8.83
N GLY A 156 -4.25 3.83 -7.77
CA GLY A 156 -5.27 2.78 -7.89
C GLY A 156 -4.72 1.34 -8.06
N THR A 157 -3.44 1.18 -8.38
CA THR A 157 -2.83 -0.14 -8.61
C THR A 157 -2.83 -1.02 -7.35
N SER A 158 -2.68 -0.46 -6.17
CA SER A 158 -2.37 -1.15 -4.90
C SER A 158 -0.97 -1.77 -4.88
N ARG A 159 -0.05 -1.19 -4.10
CA ARG A 159 1.32 -1.69 -3.98
C ARG A 159 1.37 -3.15 -3.50
N SER A 160 0.62 -3.48 -2.43
CA SER A 160 0.49 -4.85 -1.93
C SER A 160 -0.14 -5.79 -2.98
N GLY A 161 -1.16 -5.32 -3.71
CA GLY A 161 -1.80 -6.08 -4.76
C GLY A 161 -0.88 -6.42 -5.93
N ILE A 162 -0.10 -5.47 -6.41
CA ILE A 162 0.75 -5.69 -7.58
C ILE A 162 2.00 -6.52 -7.26
N THR A 163 2.59 -6.37 -6.08
CA THR A 163 3.72 -7.20 -5.65
C THR A 163 3.28 -8.65 -5.37
N LEU A 164 2.08 -8.85 -4.78
CA LEU A 164 1.43 -10.15 -4.71
C LEU A 164 1.20 -10.76 -6.09
N THR A 165 0.68 -9.98 -7.03
CA THR A 165 0.45 -10.41 -8.41
C THR A 165 1.73 -10.91 -9.06
N GLY A 166 2.82 -10.15 -8.97
CA GLY A 166 4.13 -10.54 -9.48
C GLY A 166 4.65 -11.84 -8.87
N ALA A 167 4.57 -11.97 -7.55
CA ALA A 167 4.99 -13.17 -6.84
C ALA A 167 4.12 -14.39 -7.20
N ARG A 168 2.81 -14.21 -7.37
CA ARG A 168 1.89 -15.29 -7.80
C ARG A 168 2.13 -15.72 -9.24
N PHE A 169 2.45 -14.81 -10.17
CA PHE A 169 2.86 -15.21 -11.52
C PHE A 169 4.16 -16.01 -11.53
N LEU A 170 5.05 -15.77 -10.58
CA LEU A 170 6.25 -16.56 -10.34
C LEU A 170 5.99 -17.87 -9.58
N LYS A 171 4.71 -18.18 -9.29
CA LYS A 171 4.22 -19.42 -8.65
C LYS A 171 4.57 -19.54 -7.16
N PHE A 172 4.89 -18.44 -6.48
CA PHE A 172 5.00 -18.45 -5.02
C PHE A 172 3.64 -18.71 -4.37
N ASN A 173 3.61 -19.47 -3.25
CA ASN A 173 2.37 -19.62 -2.49
C ASN A 173 1.89 -18.26 -1.94
N ARG A 174 0.59 -18.16 -1.65
CA ARG A 174 -0.05 -16.90 -1.26
C ARG A 174 0.56 -16.29 0.00
N VAL A 175 0.83 -17.10 1.02
CA VAL A 175 1.35 -16.64 2.31
C VAL A 175 2.76 -16.07 2.16
N ASP A 176 3.62 -16.78 1.42
CA ASP A 176 5.00 -16.35 1.21
C ASP A 176 5.07 -15.13 0.27
N ALA A 177 4.21 -15.08 -0.75
CA ALA A 177 4.06 -13.91 -1.61
C ALA A 177 3.66 -12.67 -0.79
N ALA A 178 2.73 -12.80 0.16
CA ALA A 178 2.32 -11.72 1.05
C ALA A 178 3.44 -11.31 2.01
N LYS A 179 4.15 -12.26 2.61
CA LYS A 179 5.30 -11.95 3.49
C LYS A 179 6.38 -11.16 2.77
N PHE A 180 6.73 -11.56 1.54
CA PHE A 180 7.72 -10.81 0.75
C PHE A 180 7.21 -9.42 0.40
N SER A 181 5.95 -9.31 -0.03
CA SER A 181 5.30 -8.02 -0.30
C SER A 181 5.34 -7.09 0.91
N PHE A 182 5.10 -7.62 2.12
CA PHE A 182 5.14 -6.83 3.36
C PHE A 182 6.57 -6.41 3.74
N LEU A 183 7.54 -7.30 3.65
CA LEU A 183 8.95 -6.93 3.87
C LEU A 183 9.41 -5.89 2.85
N LEU A 184 8.99 -6.03 1.59
CA LEU A 184 9.30 -5.08 0.52
C LEU A 184 8.60 -3.72 0.71
N SER A 185 7.50 -3.68 1.50
CA SER A 185 6.86 -2.43 1.85
C SER A 185 7.70 -1.54 2.76
N ILE A 186 8.57 -2.11 3.57
CA ILE A 186 9.35 -1.35 4.56
C ILE A 186 10.22 -0.29 3.87
N PRO A 187 11.12 -0.63 2.92
CA PRO A 187 11.92 0.39 2.25
C PRO A 187 11.09 1.36 1.43
N THR A 188 9.99 0.93 0.80
CA THR A 188 9.15 1.82 -0.02
C THR A 188 8.30 2.78 0.81
N LEU A 189 7.68 2.32 1.90
CA LEU A 189 6.98 3.19 2.84
C LEU A 189 7.93 4.13 3.58
N SER A 190 9.16 3.68 3.89
CA SER A 190 10.18 4.55 4.47
C SER A 190 10.56 5.68 3.51
N ALA A 191 10.76 5.38 2.23
CA ALA A 191 11.04 6.40 1.22
C ALA A 191 9.87 7.40 1.08
N ALA A 192 8.63 6.91 0.99
CA ALA A 192 7.45 7.77 0.93
C ALA A 192 7.28 8.62 2.20
N PHE A 193 7.53 8.05 3.38
CA PHE A 193 7.46 8.76 4.65
C PHE A 193 8.51 9.88 4.74
N VAL A 194 9.74 9.61 4.32
CA VAL A 194 10.82 10.63 4.28
C VAL A 194 10.47 11.75 3.31
N LEU A 195 10.01 11.42 2.09
CA LEU A 195 9.59 12.42 1.11
C LEU A 195 8.43 13.27 1.61
N GLY A 196 7.37 12.65 2.14
CA GLY A 196 6.23 13.38 2.69
C GLY A 196 6.60 14.27 3.88
N THR A 197 7.48 13.80 4.76
CA THR A 197 8.00 14.61 5.88
C THR A 197 8.81 15.80 5.37
N TYR A 198 9.60 15.62 4.32
CA TYR A 198 10.34 16.72 3.67
C TYR A 198 9.40 17.76 3.04
N GLU A 199 8.31 17.33 2.41
CA GLU A 199 7.29 18.25 1.88
C GLU A 199 6.58 19.03 2.98
N ILE A 200 6.21 18.38 4.10
CA ILE A 200 5.64 19.06 5.29
C ILE A 200 6.59 20.14 5.81
N TYR A 201 7.88 19.81 5.90
CA TYR A 201 8.89 20.77 6.33
C TYR A 201 8.98 22.00 5.40
N LYS A 202 8.90 21.79 4.08
CA LYS A 202 8.90 22.89 3.10
C LYS A 202 7.67 23.80 3.18
N LEU A 203 6.50 23.23 3.51
CA LEU A 203 5.25 23.97 3.62
C LEU A 203 5.07 24.67 4.99
N GLU A 204 6.05 24.53 5.90
CA GLU A 204 6.00 25.05 7.27
C GLU A 204 4.78 24.54 8.08
N GLU A 205 4.14 23.47 7.62
CA GLU A 205 2.99 22.83 8.29
C GLU A 205 3.45 21.91 9.44
N THR A 206 4.27 22.42 10.34
CA THR A 206 4.99 21.61 11.35
C THR A 206 4.22 21.36 12.64
N SER A 207 2.97 21.77 12.75
CA SER A 207 2.20 21.57 14.00
C SER A 207 1.70 20.14 14.16
N PHE A 208 2.60 19.23 14.58
CA PHE A 208 2.18 17.91 15.05
C PHE A 208 1.24 18.08 16.24
N ASN A 209 0.02 17.63 16.10
CA ASN A 209 -1.06 17.82 17.08
C ASN A 209 -1.61 16.47 17.57
N THR A 210 -2.49 16.53 18.57
CA THR A 210 -3.15 15.35 19.15
C THR A 210 -3.85 14.50 18.08
N LEU A 211 -4.41 15.12 17.04
CA LEU A 211 -5.09 14.43 15.95
C LEU A 211 -4.12 13.57 15.13
N SER A 212 -2.93 14.09 14.81
CA SER A 212 -1.87 13.35 14.09
C SER A 212 -1.40 12.14 14.91
N LEU A 213 -1.28 12.30 16.24
CA LEU A 213 -0.93 11.17 17.11
C LEU A 213 -1.98 10.06 17.08
N PHE A 214 -3.26 10.41 17.16
CA PHE A 214 -4.34 9.42 17.04
C PHE A 214 -4.38 8.78 15.64
N ALA A 215 -4.19 9.56 14.58
CA ALA A 215 -4.11 9.05 13.22
C ALA A 215 -2.99 8.00 13.08
N PHE A 216 -1.80 8.28 13.63
CA PHE A 216 -0.70 7.32 13.70
C PHE A 216 -1.10 6.05 14.46
N LEU A 217 -1.61 6.19 15.68
CA LEU A 217 -1.92 5.07 16.57
C LEU A 217 -3.00 4.15 15.98
N PHE A 218 -4.07 4.71 15.43
CA PHE A 218 -5.14 3.91 14.82
C PHE A 218 -4.63 3.21 13.55
N SER A 219 -3.93 3.92 12.66
CA SER A 219 -3.33 3.29 11.49
C SER A 219 -2.36 2.17 11.89
N PHE A 220 -1.52 2.38 12.90
CA PHE A 220 -0.60 1.38 13.44
C PHE A 220 -1.34 0.12 13.96
N LEU A 221 -2.34 0.30 14.82
CA LEU A 221 -3.06 -0.82 15.44
C LEU A 221 -3.82 -1.64 14.38
N PHE A 222 -4.53 -0.97 13.48
CA PHE A 222 -5.27 -1.64 12.42
C PHE A 222 -4.36 -2.29 11.38
N SER A 223 -3.20 -1.71 11.07
CA SER A 223 -2.18 -2.33 10.24
C SER A 223 -1.63 -3.61 10.85
N LEU A 224 -1.28 -3.60 12.15
CA LEU A 224 -0.82 -4.82 12.85
C LEU A 224 -1.85 -5.94 12.80
N ALA A 225 -3.11 -5.60 13.09
CA ALA A 225 -4.21 -6.56 13.03
C ALA A 225 -4.38 -7.10 11.59
N THR A 226 -4.35 -6.20 10.60
CA THR A 226 -4.50 -6.56 9.19
C THR A 226 -3.40 -7.50 8.73
N ILE A 227 -2.13 -7.19 8.97
CA ILE A 227 -1.01 -8.07 8.59
C ILE A 227 -1.21 -9.47 9.17
N LYS A 228 -1.52 -9.56 10.46
CA LYS A 228 -1.74 -10.85 11.15
C LYS A 228 -2.90 -11.64 10.55
N TYR A 229 -4.07 -11.03 10.47
CA TYR A 229 -5.28 -11.72 10.02
C TYR A 229 -5.27 -12.01 8.52
N PHE A 230 -4.67 -11.15 7.71
CA PHE A 230 -4.52 -11.41 6.28
C PHE A 230 -3.61 -12.61 6.00
N LEU A 231 -2.49 -12.76 6.70
CA LEU A 231 -1.64 -13.95 6.58
C LEU A 231 -2.38 -15.25 7.02
N ILE A 232 -3.24 -15.17 8.04
CA ILE A 232 -4.08 -16.29 8.44
C ILE A 232 -5.12 -16.60 7.36
N PHE A 233 -5.77 -15.58 6.81
CA PHE A 233 -6.75 -15.70 5.73
C PHE A 233 -6.16 -16.40 4.50
N LEU A 234 -4.96 -16.02 4.07
CA LEU A 234 -4.30 -16.55 2.88
C LEU A 234 -3.93 -18.03 2.99
N LYS A 235 -3.88 -18.59 4.20
CA LYS A 235 -3.68 -20.06 4.42
C LYS A 235 -4.88 -20.87 3.97
N LYS A 236 -6.08 -20.29 3.93
CA LYS A 236 -7.33 -21.02 3.71
C LYS A 236 -8.11 -20.55 2.48
N PHE A 237 -7.95 -19.27 2.11
CA PHE A 237 -8.78 -18.62 1.11
C PHE A 237 -7.95 -18.04 -0.04
N SER A 238 -8.62 -17.92 -1.20
CA SER A 238 -8.06 -17.29 -2.39
C SER A 238 -8.15 -15.75 -2.31
N LEU A 239 -7.47 -15.09 -3.25
CA LEU A 239 -7.52 -13.63 -3.38
C LEU A 239 -8.79 -13.10 -4.05
N ASN A 240 -9.71 -13.98 -4.49
CA ASN A 240 -10.90 -13.61 -5.25
C ASN A 240 -11.80 -12.57 -4.56
N VAL A 241 -11.92 -12.64 -3.23
CA VAL A 241 -12.73 -11.68 -2.48
C VAL A 241 -12.22 -10.25 -2.68
N PHE A 242 -10.90 -10.07 -2.72
CA PHE A 242 -10.27 -8.77 -2.95
C PHE A 242 -10.39 -8.33 -4.41
N VAL A 243 -10.37 -9.27 -5.35
CA VAL A 243 -10.61 -9.00 -6.77
C VAL A 243 -12.02 -8.44 -6.98
N ILE A 244 -13.04 -9.13 -6.43
CA ILE A 244 -14.44 -8.68 -6.51
C ILE A 244 -14.58 -7.29 -5.89
N PHE A 245 -14.01 -7.09 -4.71
CA PHE A 245 -14.01 -5.78 -4.06
C PHE A 245 -13.38 -4.69 -4.92
N ARG A 246 -12.23 -4.95 -5.57
CA ARG A 246 -11.55 -4.00 -6.46
C ARG A 246 -12.39 -3.64 -7.68
N ILE A 247 -13.03 -4.64 -8.30
CA ILE A 247 -13.91 -4.40 -9.47
C ILE A 247 -15.07 -3.48 -9.04
N PHE A 248 -15.71 -3.79 -7.90
CA PHE A 248 -16.80 -2.99 -7.37
C PHE A 248 -16.35 -1.56 -7.02
N LEU A 249 -15.22 -1.42 -6.32
CA LEU A 249 -14.63 -0.14 -5.97
C LEU A 249 -14.29 0.70 -7.22
N GLY A 250 -13.70 0.07 -8.23
CA GLY A 250 -13.35 0.75 -9.47
C GLY A 250 -14.59 1.21 -10.27
N ILE A 251 -15.66 0.41 -10.28
CA ILE A 251 -16.94 0.80 -10.88
C ILE A 251 -17.52 2.03 -10.14
N ILE A 252 -17.52 2.03 -8.80
CA ILE A 252 -18.00 3.17 -8.01
C ILE A 252 -17.18 4.43 -8.36
N LEU A 253 -15.85 4.33 -8.40
CA LEU A 253 -14.97 5.46 -8.73
C LEU A 253 -15.25 6.02 -10.13
N LEU A 254 -15.41 5.15 -11.13
CA LEU A 254 -15.72 5.57 -12.50
C LEU A 254 -17.13 6.17 -12.60
N THR A 255 -18.13 5.57 -11.95
CA THR A 255 -19.48 6.14 -11.90
C THR A 255 -19.45 7.54 -11.29
N PHE A 256 -18.78 7.70 -10.15
CA PHE A 256 -18.60 8.99 -9.50
C PHE A 256 -17.94 10.02 -10.43
N TYR A 257 -16.84 9.62 -11.10
CA TYR A 257 -16.14 10.49 -12.05
C TYR A 257 -17.07 10.98 -13.18
N TYR A 258 -17.78 10.07 -13.86
CA TYR A 258 -18.62 10.41 -15.01
C TYR A 258 -19.97 11.08 -14.64
N THR A 259 -20.37 11.05 -13.38
CA THR A 259 -21.57 11.77 -12.93
C THR A 259 -21.26 13.17 -12.42
N THR A 260 -19.99 13.47 -12.11
CA THR A 260 -19.55 14.78 -11.59
C THR A 260 -18.83 15.64 -12.60
N HIS A 261 -18.45 15.09 -13.76
CA HIS A 261 -17.79 15.74 -14.89
C HIS A 261 -18.60 15.54 -16.17
#